data_a1a6a67557d0f7472747777de6aff6e6
#
_entry.id   a1a6a67557d0f7472747777de6aff6e6
#
_cell.length_a   1.000
_cell.length_b   1.000
_cell.length_c   1.000
_cell.angle_alpha   90.00
_cell.angle_beta   90.00
_cell.angle_gamma   90.00
#
_symmetry.space_group_name_H-M   'P 1'
#
loop_
_entity.id
_entity.type
_entity.pdbx_description
1 polymer ?
#
loop_
_entity_poly.entity_id
_entity_poly.type
_entity_poly.pdbx_seq_one_letter_code
_entity_poly.pdbx_strand_id
1 'polypeptide(L)'
;MAQQIRKAIIPAAGYGTRFLPATKATPKEMLPIVDKPTIQYIVEEALASGIEDILIISGHGKRAIEDHFDSAPTLEHELLRKGRQDLLNVLRETTDVNVHYVRQKYMRGLGDAILCARAFVGDEPFAVLLGDDVVYHPQRPALRQLIDVYEETGGSVLGCQIVADAQVSSYGIVAGTMQNERLMRVSDMIEKPTLSEAPSRMAVLGRYIIRPEIFSILQNTEPGKGGEIQLTDALKVLAQRDTVYAYNFEGRRYDLGDKLGFLEATVEFALRRSDLGDPFRAYLKQLAETL
;
A
#
# COMPACT_ATOMS: atom_id res chain seq x y z
N MET A 1 27.17 6.37 -1.63
CA MET A 1 26.21 5.26 -1.41
C MET A 1 24.85 5.90 -1.23
N ALA A 2 23.78 5.31 -1.77
CA ALA A 2 22.41 5.79 -1.53
C ALA A 2 22.10 5.68 -0.03
N GLN A 3 21.30 6.62 0.48
CA GLN A 3 20.85 6.59 1.87
C GLN A 3 19.87 5.42 2.06
N GLN A 4 19.96 4.70 3.17
CA GLN A 4 19.09 3.56 3.48
C GLN A 4 17.63 4.01 3.63
N ILE A 5 16.69 3.22 3.14
CA ILE A 5 15.25 3.44 3.35
C ILE A 5 14.84 2.79 4.67
N ARG A 6 14.55 3.59 5.69
CA ARG A 6 14.20 3.12 7.04
C ARG A 6 12.79 3.48 7.46
N LYS A 7 12.19 4.47 6.80
CA LYS A 7 10.87 5.00 7.13
C LYS A 7 9.84 4.67 6.07
N ALA A 8 8.64 4.29 6.48
CA ALA A 8 7.50 4.10 5.60
C ALA A 8 6.29 4.93 6.04
N ILE A 9 5.48 5.33 5.06
CA ILE A 9 4.23 6.04 5.25
C ILE A 9 3.10 5.17 4.70
N ILE A 10 2.03 4.99 5.47
CA ILE A 10 0.83 4.27 5.06
C ILE A 10 -0.37 5.22 5.11
N PRO A 11 -0.82 5.79 3.97
CA PRO A 11 -2.05 6.56 3.91
C PRO A 11 -3.27 5.69 4.16
N ALA A 12 -4.03 5.97 5.22
CA ALA A 12 -5.21 5.22 5.67
C ALA A 12 -6.37 6.13 6.08
N ALA A 13 -6.41 7.38 5.57
CA ALA A 13 -7.41 8.37 5.97
C ALA A 13 -8.74 8.28 5.21
N GLY A 14 -8.79 7.65 4.03
CA GLY A 14 -9.95 7.62 3.12
C GLY A 14 -11.22 7.01 3.73
N TYR A 15 -12.40 7.46 3.30
CA TYR A 15 -13.70 7.04 3.85
C TYR A 15 -14.13 5.61 3.53
N GLY A 16 -13.55 4.97 2.49
CA GLY A 16 -13.91 3.60 2.11
C GLY A 16 -15.34 3.43 1.58
N THR A 17 -15.88 4.43 0.90
CA THR A 17 -17.29 4.49 0.47
C THR A 17 -17.71 3.33 -0.44
N ARG A 18 -16.79 2.72 -1.18
CA ARG A 18 -17.06 1.54 -2.04
C ARG A 18 -17.54 0.32 -1.26
N PHE A 19 -17.21 0.24 0.04
CA PHE A 19 -17.58 -0.88 0.94
C PHE A 19 -18.71 -0.55 1.90
N LEU A 20 -19.45 0.54 1.69
CA LEU A 20 -20.67 0.76 2.46
C LEU A 20 -21.68 -0.39 2.23
N PRO A 21 -22.38 -0.84 3.30
CA PRO A 21 -22.46 -0.27 4.66
C PRO A 21 -21.35 -0.73 5.63
N ALA A 22 -20.48 -1.71 5.29
CA ALA A 22 -19.48 -2.26 6.20
C ALA A 22 -18.53 -1.17 6.76
N THR A 23 -18.13 -0.22 5.91
CA THR A 23 -17.21 0.85 6.29
C THR A 23 -17.86 2.06 6.97
N LYS A 24 -19.15 1.97 7.34
CA LYS A 24 -19.82 3.01 8.13
C LYS A 24 -19.18 3.19 9.51
N ALA A 25 -18.80 2.08 10.15
CA ALA A 25 -18.24 2.06 11.50
C ALA A 25 -16.83 1.40 11.57
N THR A 26 -16.38 0.78 10.48
CA THR A 26 -15.09 0.07 10.44
C THR A 26 -14.23 0.67 9.33
N PRO A 27 -12.98 1.05 9.59
CA PRO A 27 -12.04 1.45 8.54
C PRO A 27 -11.93 0.37 7.45
N LYS A 28 -11.87 0.77 6.17
CA LYS A 28 -11.68 -0.21 5.08
C LYS A 28 -10.40 -1.03 5.25
N GLU A 29 -9.39 -0.43 5.83
CA GLU A 29 -8.09 -1.03 6.13
C GLU A 29 -8.16 -2.11 7.22
N MET A 30 -9.26 -2.13 7.99
CA MET A 30 -9.57 -3.16 9.00
C MET A 30 -10.45 -4.30 8.49
N LEU A 31 -10.91 -4.25 7.24
CA LEU A 31 -11.60 -5.37 6.62
C LEU A 31 -10.63 -6.56 6.49
N PRO A 32 -10.99 -7.75 7.00
CA PRO A 32 -10.05 -8.85 7.07
C PRO A 32 -9.97 -9.66 5.78
N ILE A 33 -8.76 -9.98 5.34
CA ILE A 33 -8.51 -11.07 4.40
C ILE A 33 -8.41 -12.34 5.24
N VAL A 34 -9.43 -13.18 5.20
CA VAL A 34 -9.67 -14.33 6.08
C VAL A 34 -9.87 -13.86 7.54
N ASP A 35 -8.80 -13.75 8.32
CA ASP A 35 -8.82 -13.38 9.75
C ASP A 35 -7.81 -12.29 10.13
N LYS A 36 -7.05 -11.77 9.15
CA LYS A 36 -6.03 -10.73 9.34
C LYS A 36 -6.47 -9.44 8.64
N PRO A 37 -6.54 -8.29 9.34
CA PRO A 37 -6.87 -7.00 8.74
C PRO A 37 -5.92 -6.64 7.58
N THR A 38 -6.46 -6.00 6.55
CA THR A 38 -5.69 -5.56 5.37
C THR A 38 -4.44 -4.75 5.75
N ILE A 39 -4.58 -3.81 6.70
CA ILE A 39 -3.48 -2.94 7.12
C ILE A 39 -2.30 -3.72 7.69
N GLN A 40 -2.54 -4.87 8.33
CA GLN A 40 -1.48 -5.71 8.91
C GLN A 40 -0.59 -6.31 7.81
N TYR A 41 -1.17 -6.75 6.68
CA TYR A 41 -0.37 -7.22 5.53
C TYR A 41 0.56 -6.13 4.99
N ILE A 42 0.09 -4.88 4.98
CA ILE A 42 0.89 -3.73 4.52
C ILE A 42 2.06 -3.44 5.48
N VAL A 43 1.79 -3.47 6.79
CA VAL A 43 2.81 -3.29 7.84
C VAL A 43 3.83 -4.44 7.78
N GLU A 44 3.38 -5.69 7.69
CA GLU A 44 4.26 -6.86 7.57
C GLU A 44 5.16 -6.79 6.32
N GLU A 45 4.63 -6.32 5.17
CA GLU A 45 5.44 -6.10 3.96
C GLU A 45 6.54 -5.05 4.19
N ALA A 46 6.21 -3.96 4.87
CA ALA A 46 7.17 -2.91 5.20
C ALA A 46 8.30 -3.45 6.10
N LEU A 47 7.95 -4.15 7.18
CA LEU A 47 8.92 -4.77 8.10
C LEU A 47 9.80 -5.81 7.40
N ALA A 48 9.19 -6.70 6.60
CA ALA A 48 9.92 -7.72 5.82
C ALA A 48 10.85 -7.11 4.74
N SER A 49 10.65 -5.82 4.41
CA SER A 49 11.50 -5.06 3.49
C SER A 49 12.61 -4.29 4.17
N GLY A 50 12.71 -4.32 5.51
CA GLY A 50 13.75 -3.66 6.29
C GLY A 50 13.38 -2.25 6.78
N ILE A 51 12.08 -1.89 6.78
CA ILE A 51 11.59 -0.65 7.36
C ILE A 51 11.64 -0.77 8.90
N GLU A 52 12.09 0.29 9.55
CA GLU A 52 12.24 0.38 11.01
C GLU A 52 11.11 1.18 11.66
N ASP A 53 10.71 2.30 11.02
CA ASP A 53 9.69 3.22 11.53
C ASP A 53 8.54 3.35 10.52
N ILE A 54 7.31 3.14 10.97
CA ILE A 54 6.11 3.22 10.14
C ILE A 54 5.21 4.35 10.64
N LEU A 55 4.82 5.26 9.76
CA LEU A 55 3.81 6.28 10.04
C LEU A 55 2.50 5.97 9.32
N ILE A 56 1.44 5.73 10.07
CA ILE A 56 0.09 5.60 9.52
C ILE A 56 -0.58 6.99 9.53
N ILE A 57 -0.98 7.45 8.34
CA ILE A 57 -1.73 8.69 8.19
C ILE A 57 -3.21 8.36 8.32
N SER A 58 -3.74 8.55 9.53
CA SER A 58 -5.12 8.22 9.87
C SER A 58 -6.08 9.40 9.59
N GLY A 59 -7.38 9.14 9.67
CA GLY A 59 -8.45 10.11 9.51
C GLY A 59 -9.47 10.04 10.63
N HIS A 60 -10.59 10.74 10.44
CA HIS A 60 -11.71 10.63 11.37
C HIS A 60 -12.30 9.19 11.34
N GLY A 61 -12.59 8.65 12.53
CA GLY A 61 -13.21 7.32 12.66
C GLY A 61 -12.28 6.13 12.40
N LYS A 62 -10.94 6.33 12.45
CA LYS A 62 -9.93 5.29 12.16
C LYS A 62 -9.28 4.68 13.42
N ARG A 63 -9.86 4.92 14.61
CA ARG A 63 -9.29 4.46 15.89
C ARG A 63 -9.03 2.94 15.93
N ALA A 64 -9.85 2.12 15.27
CA ALA A 64 -9.64 0.69 15.21
C ALA A 64 -8.29 0.26 14.60
N ILE A 65 -7.65 1.12 13.77
CA ILE A 65 -6.29 0.89 13.26
C ILE A 65 -5.27 1.09 14.39
N GLU A 66 -5.45 2.12 15.21
CA GLU A 66 -4.59 2.40 16.37
C GLU A 66 -4.72 1.27 17.39
N ASP A 67 -5.97 0.94 17.79
CA ASP A 67 -6.27 -0.14 18.73
C ASP A 67 -5.74 -1.52 18.28
N HIS A 68 -5.60 -1.75 16.97
CA HIS A 68 -5.11 -3.02 16.42
C HIS A 68 -3.62 -3.27 16.68
N PHE A 69 -2.81 -2.22 16.63
CA PHE A 69 -1.36 -2.31 16.87
C PHE A 69 -0.97 -1.97 18.30
N ASP A 70 -1.91 -1.53 19.13
CA ASP A 70 -1.68 -1.29 20.55
C ASP A 70 -1.77 -2.58 21.37
N SER A 71 -1.17 -2.55 22.57
CA SER A 71 -1.28 -3.65 23.52
C SER A 71 -2.73 -3.88 23.97
N ALA A 72 -3.09 -5.13 24.21
CA ALA A 72 -4.42 -5.53 24.70
C ALA A 72 -4.31 -6.27 26.05
N PRO A 73 -3.91 -5.60 27.16
CA PRO A 73 -3.54 -6.25 28.43
C PRO A 73 -4.63 -7.15 29.00
N THR A 74 -5.90 -6.75 28.87
CA THR A 74 -7.04 -7.54 29.35
C THR A 74 -7.18 -8.86 28.59
N LEU A 75 -7.03 -8.81 27.26
CA LEU A 75 -7.07 -10.00 26.41
C LEU A 75 -5.86 -10.90 26.64
N GLU A 76 -4.66 -10.32 26.75
CA GLU A 76 -3.44 -11.06 27.06
C GLU A 76 -3.54 -11.81 28.37
N HIS A 77 -4.04 -11.15 29.43
CA HIS A 77 -4.25 -11.78 30.73
C HIS A 77 -5.25 -12.96 30.63
N GLU A 78 -6.33 -12.79 29.90
CA GLU A 78 -7.33 -13.85 29.73
C GLU A 78 -6.78 -15.05 28.93
N LEU A 79 -5.96 -14.81 27.90
CA LEU A 79 -5.29 -15.87 27.12
C LEU A 79 -4.27 -16.63 27.98
N LEU A 80 -3.49 -15.90 28.81
CA LEU A 80 -2.57 -16.51 29.76
C LEU A 80 -3.31 -17.40 30.77
N ARG A 81 -4.42 -16.89 31.35
CA ARG A 81 -5.24 -17.63 32.32
C ARG A 81 -5.83 -18.92 31.72
N LYS A 82 -6.16 -18.90 30.41
CA LYS A 82 -6.66 -20.06 29.65
C LYS A 82 -5.60 -20.97 29.07
N GLY A 83 -4.32 -20.66 29.24
CA GLY A 83 -3.20 -21.42 28.68
C GLY A 83 -3.11 -21.37 27.14
N ARG A 84 -3.72 -20.35 26.49
CA ARG A 84 -3.72 -20.17 25.03
C ARG A 84 -2.48 -19.42 24.55
N GLN A 85 -1.32 -20.08 24.71
CA GLN A 85 -0.04 -19.49 24.33
C GLN A 85 0.07 -19.24 22.80
N ASP A 86 -0.57 -20.07 22.01
CA ASP A 86 -0.70 -19.93 20.56
C ASP A 86 -1.30 -18.56 20.17
N LEU A 87 -2.45 -18.21 20.74
CA LEU A 87 -3.13 -16.94 20.47
C LEU A 87 -2.41 -15.74 21.09
N LEU A 88 -1.78 -15.94 22.25
CA LEU A 88 -0.99 -14.89 22.89
C LEU A 88 0.22 -14.49 22.01
N ASN A 89 0.87 -15.44 21.37
CA ASN A 89 1.98 -15.15 20.45
C ASN A 89 1.49 -14.35 19.23
N VAL A 90 0.38 -14.75 18.61
CA VAL A 90 -0.24 -13.99 17.50
C VAL A 90 -0.53 -12.55 17.89
N LEU A 91 -1.11 -12.35 19.12
CA LEU A 91 -1.42 -11.01 19.61
C LEU A 91 -0.17 -10.15 19.81
N ARG A 92 0.89 -10.73 20.37
CA ARG A 92 2.15 -10.03 20.64
C ARG A 92 2.91 -9.67 19.35
N GLU A 93 2.94 -10.58 18.38
CA GLU A 93 3.54 -10.32 17.07
C GLU A 93 2.86 -9.14 16.34
N THR A 94 1.55 -8.96 16.54
CA THR A 94 0.81 -7.81 15.99
C THR A 94 1.20 -6.50 16.69
N THR A 95 1.51 -6.55 17.99
CA THR A 95 1.83 -5.38 18.82
C THR A 95 3.32 -4.97 18.75
N ASP A 96 4.21 -5.93 18.47
CA ASP A 96 5.67 -5.71 18.44
C ASP A 96 6.11 -5.02 17.13
N VAL A 97 5.53 -3.84 16.87
CA VAL A 97 5.79 -3.02 15.68
C VAL A 97 5.94 -1.55 16.06
N ASN A 98 6.90 -0.84 15.45
CA ASN A 98 7.11 0.58 15.73
C ASN A 98 6.25 1.44 14.80
N VAL A 99 5.02 1.71 15.22
CA VAL A 99 4.02 2.46 14.46
C VAL A 99 3.73 3.81 15.11
N HIS A 100 3.81 4.85 14.30
CA HIS A 100 3.44 6.23 14.64
C HIS A 100 2.14 6.61 13.94
N TYR A 101 1.43 7.61 14.46
CA TYR A 101 0.18 8.08 13.87
C TYR A 101 0.18 9.58 13.69
N VAL A 102 -0.30 10.03 12.52
CA VAL A 102 -0.63 11.43 12.26
C VAL A 102 -2.00 11.50 11.61
N ARG A 103 -2.78 12.54 11.93
CA ARG A 103 -4.12 12.71 11.37
C ARG A 103 -4.11 13.66 10.19
N GLN A 104 -4.61 13.21 9.03
CA GLN A 104 -5.02 14.08 7.95
C GLN A 104 -6.33 14.78 8.35
N LYS A 105 -6.28 16.09 8.61
CA LYS A 105 -7.45 16.84 9.10
C LYS A 105 -8.51 17.07 8.02
N TYR A 106 -8.08 17.26 6.79
CA TYR A 106 -8.93 17.52 5.63
C TYR A 106 -8.61 16.52 4.52
N MET A 107 -9.64 15.92 3.93
CA MET A 107 -9.49 14.93 2.86
C MET A 107 -9.23 15.61 1.52
N ARG A 108 -8.02 16.09 1.29
CA ARG A 108 -7.63 16.84 0.09
C ARG A 108 -6.82 16.02 -0.91
N GLY A 109 -6.89 14.70 -0.82
CA GLY A 109 -6.22 13.78 -1.74
C GLY A 109 -4.97 13.12 -1.16
N LEU A 110 -4.36 12.21 -1.96
CA LEU A 110 -3.21 11.40 -1.56
C LEU A 110 -1.95 12.26 -1.35
N GLY A 111 -1.72 13.25 -2.21
CA GLY A 111 -0.58 14.17 -2.06
C GLY A 111 -0.63 14.95 -0.74
N ASP A 112 -1.81 15.42 -0.34
CA ASP A 112 -2.02 16.09 0.96
C ASP A 112 -1.80 15.13 2.14
N ALA A 113 -2.23 13.87 2.03
CA ALA A 113 -1.95 12.88 3.04
C ALA A 113 -0.43 12.70 3.24
N ILE A 114 0.32 12.51 2.14
CA ILE A 114 1.79 12.38 2.22
C ILE A 114 2.43 13.63 2.80
N LEU A 115 1.95 14.83 2.47
CA LEU A 115 2.47 16.07 3.02
C LEU A 115 2.35 16.13 4.55
N CYS A 116 1.35 15.48 5.16
CA CYS A 116 1.22 15.37 6.62
C CYS A 116 2.40 14.65 7.28
N ALA A 117 3.14 13.82 6.53
CA ALA A 117 4.26 13.05 7.04
C ALA A 117 5.60 13.79 7.05
N ARG A 118 5.66 15.03 6.53
CA ARG A 118 6.92 15.77 6.36
C ARG A 118 7.77 15.86 7.63
N ALA A 119 7.14 16.14 8.77
CA ALA A 119 7.86 16.26 10.04
C ALA A 119 8.45 14.95 10.54
N PHE A 120 7.82 13.82 10.24
CA PHE A 120 8.30 12.48 10.56
C PHE A 120 9.45 12.04 9.64
N VAL A 121 9.30 12.31 8.35
CA VAL A 121 10.30 11.91 7.33
C VAL A 121 11.57 12.74 7.44
N GLY A 122 11.44 14.06 7.60
CA GLY A 122 12.57 14.98 7.53
C GLY A 122 13.14 15.05 6.12
N ASP A 123 14.46 14.92 6.05
CA ASP A 123 15.24 14.99 4.79
C ASP A 123 15.72 13.61 4.31
N GLU A 124 15.07 12.53 4.76
CA GLU A 124 15.40 11.16 4.39
C GLU A 124 14.52 10.67 3.22
N PRO A 125 15.02 9.77 2.35
CA PRO A 125 14.19 9.03 1.42
C PRO A 125 13.28 8.06 2.21
N PHE A 126 12.08 7.83 1.70
CA PHE A 126 11.06 7.07 2.41
C PHE A 126 10.21 6.21 1.48
N ALA A 127 9.62 5.17 2.05
CA ALA A 127 8.66 4.33 1.36
C ALA A 127 7.22 4.86 1.54
N VAL A 128 6.37 4.63 0.54
CA VAL A 128 4.91 4.79 0.66
C VAL A 128 4.25 3.49 0.25
N LEU A 129 3.33 2.99 1.11
CA LEU A 129 2.50 1.82 0.81
C LEU A 129 1.04 2.22 0.96
N LEU A 130 0.24 2.07 -0.09
CA LEU A 130 -1.20 2.34 -0.01
C LEU A 130 -1.90 1.27 0.83
N GLY A 131 -2.77 1.71 1.74
CA GLY A 131 -3.40 0.86 2.76
C GLY A 131 -4.48 -0.11 2.23
N ASP A 132 -4.80 -0.06 0.94
CA ASP A 132 -5.79 -0.92 0.27
C ASP A 132 -5.20 -1.70 -0.92
N ASP A 133 -3.89 -1.82 -0.98
CA ASP A 133 -3.18 -2.49 -2.07
C ASP A 133 -2.26 -3.57 -1.49
N VAL A 134 -2.60 -4.84 -1.60
CA VAL A 134 -1.80 -5.96 -1.07
C VAL A 134 -1.09 -6.66 -2.20
N VAL A 135 0.21 -6.90 -2.02
CA VAL A 135 1.01 -7.67 -2.97
C VAL A 135 1.53 -8.93 -2.30
N TYR A 136 1.25 -10.07 -2.89
CA TYR A 136 1.80 -11.36 -2.47
C TYR A 136 2.97 -11.76 -3.35
N HIS A 137 4.11 -12.02 -2.73
CA HIS A 137 5.25 -12.69 -3.35
C HIS A 137 5.86 -13.66 -2.33
N PRO A 138 6.14 -14.94 -2.70
CA PRO A 138 6.53 -15.97 -1.74
C PRO A 138 7.91 -15.75 -1.10
N GLN A 139 8.79 -14.96 -1.71
CA GLN A 139 10.18 -14.83 -1.28
C GLN A 139 10.65 -13.39 -1.09
N ARG A 140 10.18 -12.44 -1.92
CA ARG A 140 10.70 -11.09 -1.98
C ARG A 140 9.58 -10.06 -2.05
N PRO A 141 9.24 -9.36 -0.95
CA PRO A 141 8.20 -8.35 -0.94
C PRO A 141 8.36 -7.31 -2.06
N ALA A 142 7.25 -6.78 -2.58
CA ALA A 142 7.31 -5.79 -3.65
C ALA A 142 8.09 -4.54 -3.21
N LEU A 143 7.89 -4.08 -1.97
CA LEU A 143 8.65 -2.95 -1.45
C LEU A 143 10.16 -3.22 -1.42
N ARG A 144 10.61 -4.44 -1.02
CA ARG A 144 12.04 -4.78 -1.04
C ARG A 144 12.62 -4.71 -2.45
N GLN A 145 11.86 -5.14 -3.47
CA GLN A 145 12.30 -5.03 -4.86
C GLN A 145 12.54 -3.56 -5.27
N LEU A 146 11.66 -2.63 -4.84
CA LEU A 146 11.83 -1.21 -5.11
C LEU A 146 13.03 -0.62 -4.35
N ILE A 147 13.25 -1.04 -3.10
CA ILE A 147 14.40 -0.59 -2.30
C ILE A 147 15.71 -0.99 -2.99
N ASP A 148 15.81 -2.21 -3.51
CA ASP A 148 17.00 -2.67 -4.23
C ASP A 148 17.28 -1.80 -5.46
N VAL A 149 16.24 -1.45 -6.24
CA VAL A 149 16.37 -0.52 -7.38
C VAL A 149 16.82 0.87 -6.92
N TYR A 150 16.29 1.36 -5.80
CA TYR A 150 16.74 2.62 -5.22
C TYR A 150 18.20 2.58 -4.78
N GLU A 151 18.63 1.50 -4.12
CA GLU A 151 20.02 1.31 -3.70
C GLU A 151 21.00 1.31 -4.88
N GLU A 152 20.59 0.78 -6.04
CA GLU A 152 21.37 0.75 -7.27
C GLU A 152 21.39 2.10 -7.99
N THR A 153 20.25 2.81 -8.03
CA THR A 153 20.08 3.98 -8.91
C THR A 153 20.15 5.32 -8.20
N GLY A 154 19.81 5.37 -6.91
CA GLY A 154 19.70 6.59 -6.10
C GLY A 154 18.50 7.49 -6.44
N GLY A 155 17.69 7.13 -7.45
CA GLY A 155 16.50 7.87 -7.87
C GLY A 155 15.22 7.39 -7.18
N SER A 156 14.17 8.22 -7.15
CA SER A 156 12.85 7.78 -6.69
C SER A 156 12.34 6.62 -7.54
N VAL A 157 11.64 5.64 -6.92
CA VAL A 157 11.16 4.42 -7.60
C VAL A 157 9.65 4.27 -7.40
N LEU A 158 8.93 4.12 -8.49
CA LEU A 158 7.50 3.86 -8.52
C LEU A 158 7.26 2.38 -8.81
N GLY A 159 6.53 1.69 -7.94
CA GLY A 159 6.11 0.32 -8.18
C GLY A 159 5.00 0.27 -9.21
N CYS A 160 5.26 -0.43 -10.30
CA CYS A 160 4.36 -0.49 -11.45
C CYS A 160 4.09 -1.95 -11.88
N GLN A 161 2.99 -2.14 -12.61
CA GLN A 161 2.72 -3.34 -13.41
C GLN A 161 2.00 -2.94 -14.70
N ILE A 162 2.06 -3.82 -15.69
CA ILE A 162 1.27 -3.67 -16.92
C ILE A 162 -0.17 -4.07 -16.61
N VAL A 163 -1.12 -3.18 -16.89
CA VAL A 163 -2.54 -3.40 -16.65
C VAL A 163 -3.31 -3.58 -17.97
N ALA A 164 -4.47 -4.23 -17.90
CA ALA A 164 -5.37 -4.35 -19.04
C ALA A 164 -5.99 -2.99 -19.42
N ASP A 165 -6.41 -2.84 -20.68
CA ASP A 165 -7.00 -1.61 -21.22
C ASP A 165 -8.15 -1.06 -20.37
N ALA A 166 -9.01 -1.94 -19.86
CA ALA A 166 -10.13 -1.57 -19.00
C ALA A 166 -9.73 -0.96 -17.65
N GLN A 167 -8.50 -1.18 -17.21
CA GLN A 167 -8.00 -0.72 -15.91
C GLN A 167 -7.20 0.58 -16.00
N VAL A 168 -6.80 1.00 -17.22
CA VAL A 168 -5.96 2.19 -17.45
C VAL A 168 -6.54 3.45 -16.78
N SER A 169 -7.85 3.66 -16.85
CA SER A 169 -8.53 4.82 -16.28
C SER A 169 -8.65 4.80 -14.73
N SER A 170 -8.14 3.75 -14.09
CA SER A 170 -8.17 3.61 -12.62
C SER A 170 -6.89 4.07 -11.94
N TYR A 171 -5.78 4.19 -12.66
CA TYR A 171 -4.44 4.42 -12.10
C TYR A 171 -3.69 5.57 -12.76
N GLY A 172 -2.65 6.06 -12.11
CA GLY A 172 -1.63 6.88 -12.75
C GLY A 172 -0.83 6.05 -13.75
N ILE A 173 -0.73 6.51 -14.99
CA ILE A 173 -0.01 5.83 -16.09
C ILE A 173 1.28 6.58 -16.40
N VAL A 174 2.40 5.86 -16.46
CA VAL A 174 3.72 6.44 -16.72
C VAL A 174 4.14 6.31 -18.17
N ALA A 175 4.97 7.28 -18.61
CA ALA A 175 5.71 7.24 -19.85
C ALA A 175 7.20 7.45 -19.57
N GLY A 176 8.05 6.90 -20.44
CA GLY A 176 9.49 7.03 -20.26
C GLY A 176 10.29 6.16 -21.21
N THR A 177 11.58 6.03 -20.92
CA THR A 177 12.51 5.21 -21.68
C THR A 177 12.91 3.98 -20.86
N MET A 178 12.67 2.80 -21.42
CA MET A 178 13.10 1.53 -20.79
C MET A 178 14.62 1.48 -20.67
N GLN A 179 15.11 1.17 -19.49
CA GLN A 179 16.54 0.94 -19.21
C GLN A 179 16.88 -0.55 -19.30
N ASN A 180 15.92 -1.41 -18.93
CA ASN A 180 15.95 -2.86 -19.08
C ASN A 180 14.50 -3.38 -19.16
N GLU A 181 14.30 -4.70 -19.12
CA GLU A 181 12.97 -5.34 -19.23
C GLU A 181 11.96 -4.90 -18.16
N ARG A 182 12.43 -4.42 -17.00
CA ARG A 182 11.57 -4.08 -15.85
C ARG A 182 11.69 -2.63 -15.39
N LEU A 183 12.75 -1.92 -15.80
CA LEU A 183 13.07 -0.59 -15.30
C LEU A 183 12.90 0.45 -16.42
N MET A 184 12.04 1.42 -16.17
CA MET A 184 11.82 2.58 -17.04
C MET A 184 12.29 3.85 -16.33
N ARG A 185 13.04 4.70 -17.01
CA ARG A 185 13.26 6.09 -16.57
C ARG A 185 12.04 6.91 -16.98
N VAL A 186 11.32 7.43 -15.98
CA VAL A 186 10.07 8.18 -16.19
C VAL A 186 10.36 9.56 -16.76
N SER A 187 9.60 9.96 -17.79
CA SER A 187 9.62 11.30 -18.36
C SER A 187 8.28 12.04 -18.20
N ASP A 188 7.18 11.31 -18.10
CA ASP A 188 5.84 11.85 -17.94
C ASP A 188 4.92 10.88 -17.22
N MET A 189 3.81 11.39 -16.66
CA MET A 189 2.74 10.58 -16.11
C MET A 189 1.39 11.32 -16.12
N ILE A 190 0.30 10.56 -16.22
CA ILE A 190 -1.07 11.09 -16.27
C ILE A 190 -1.95 10.33 -15.29
N GLU A 191 -2.65 11.07 -14.40
CA GLU A 191 -3.58 10.49 -13.43
C GLU A 191 -4.88 10.09 -14.09
N LYS A 192 -5.19 8.80 -14.05
CA LYS A 192 -6.45 8.20 -14.55
C LYS A 192 -6.83 8.69 -15.96
N PRO A 193 -5.95 8.53 -16.95
CA PRO A 193 -6.24 8.95 -18.32
C PRO A 193 -7.37 8.13 -18.92
N THR A 194 -7.99 8.64 -19.99
CA THR A 194 -8.73 7.78 -20.90
C THR A 194 -7.78 6.84 -21.64
N LEU A 195 -8.29 5.75 -22.21
CA LEU A 195 -7.45 4.80 -22.94
C LEU A 195 -6.68 5.45 -24.11
N SER A 196 -7.30 6.45 -24.76
CA SER A 196 -6.69 7.20 -25.86
C SER A 196 -5.62 8.22 -25.43
N GLU A 197 -5.69 8.69 -24.19
CA GLU A 197 -4.71 9.63 -23.62
C GLU A 197 -3.55 8.92 -22.92
N ALA A 198 -3.72 7.63 -22.60
CA ALA A 198 -2.73 6.88 -21.84
C ALA A 198 -1.44 6.69 -22.65
N PRO A 199 -0.28 7.16 -22.12
CA PRO A 199 0.98 7.07 -22.86
C PRO A 199 1.53 5.64 -22.92
N SER A 200 1.06 4.76 -22.05
CA SER A 200 1.46 3.34 -21.96
C SER A 200 0.37 2.50 -21.27
N ARG A 201 0.70 1.28 -20.88
CA ARG A 201 -0.09 0.43 -20.00
C ARG A 201 0.59 0.19 -18.64
N MET A 202 1.69 0.87 -18.37
CA MET A 202 2.42 0.74 -17.11
C MET A 202 1.78 1.65 -16.06
N ALA A 203 1.05 1.02 -15.14
CA ALA A 203 0.30 1.68 -14.08
C ALA A 203 1.09 1.72 -12.78
N VAL A 204 1.04 2.84 -12.06
CA VAL A 204 1.62 2.98 -10.73
C VAL A 204 0.71 2.36 -9.69
N LEU A 205 1.24 1.41 -8.92
CA LEU A 205 0.45 0.53 -8.06
C LEU A 205 0.98 0.52 -6.61
N GLY A 206 0.54 1.47 -5.83
CA GLY A 206 0.54 1.44 -4.38
C GLY A 206 1.87 1.35 -3.62
N ARG A 207 3.01 1.16 -4.29
CA ARG A 207 4.37 1.10 -3.69
C ARG A 207 5.25 2.16 -4.30
N TYR A 208 5.94 2.91 -3.44
CA TYR A 208 6.82 4.01 -3.87
C TYR A 208 8.03 4.08 -2.94
N ILE A 209 9.19 4.41 -3.51
CA ILE A 209 10.33 4.99 -2.81
C ILE A 209 10.48 6.42 -3.30
N ILE A 210 10.36 7.39 -2.41
CA ILE A 210 10.31 8.80 -2.78
C ILE A 210 11.39 9.57 -2.02
N ARG A 211 12.06 10.47 -2.74
CA ARG A 211 13.02 11.39 -2.13
C ARG A 211 12.31 12.59 -1.50
N PRO A 212 12.89 13.20 -0.43
CA PRO A 212 12.23 14.24 0.36
C PRO A 212 11.91 15.52 -0.42
N GLU A 213 12.53 15.75 -1.57
CA GLU A 213 12.24 16.88 -2.46
C GLU A 213 10.76 16.95 -2.87
N ILE A 214 10.05 15.83 -2.82
CA ILE A 214 8.62 15.77 -3.10
C ILE A 214 7.80 16.71 -2.19
N PHE A 215 8.20 16.92 -0.94
CA PHE A 215 7.46 17.77 0.00
C PHE A 215 7.40 19.21 -0.46
N SER A 216 8.49 19.74 -1.01
CA SER A 216 8.52 21.10 -1.56
C SER A 216 7.62 21.26 -2.79
N ILE A 217 7.49 20.20 -3.60
CA ILE A 217 6.61 20.15 -4.75
C ILE A 217 5.15 20.08 -4.29
N LEU A 218 4.81 19.15 -3.37
CA LEU A 218 3.46 18.96 -2.84
C LEU A 218 2.90 20.23 -2.18
N GLN A 219 3.73 21.03 -1.52
CA GLN A 219 3.31 22.31 -0.92
C GLN A 219 2.80 23.32 -1.96
N ASN A 220 3.26 23.22 -3.21
CA ASN A 220 2.93 24.12 -4.31
C ASN A 220 2.09 23.43 -5.40
N THR A 221 1.64 22.20 -5.17
CA THR A 221 0.78 21.47 -6.12
C THR A 221 -0.65 21.96 -5.97
N GLU A 222 -1.21 22.47 -7.05
CA GLU A 222 -2.62 22.87 -7.10
C GLU A 222 -3.53 21.63 -7.16
N PRO A 223 -4.78 21.74 -6.69
CA PRO A 223 -5.75 20.67 -6.82
C PRO A 223 -5.97 20.27 -8.29
N GLY A 224 -5.76 18.99 -8.60
CA GLY A 224 -5.93 18.41 -9.93
C GLY A 224 -7.27 17.70 -10.10
N LYS A 225 -7.25 16.52 -10.68
CA LYS A 225 -8.45 15.70 -10.97
C LYS A 225 -9.27 15.47 -9.69
N GLY A 226 -10.56 15.75 -9.74
CA GLY A 226 -11.46 15.61 -8.58
C GLY A 226 -11.33 16.71 -7.52
N GLY A 227 -10.55 17.76 -7.74
CA GLY A 227 -10.28 18.80 -6.76
C GLY A 227 -9.33 18.38 -5.64
N GLU A 228 -8.56 17.29 -5.86
CA GLU A 228 -7.62 16.71 -4.91
C GLU A 228 -6.18 17.08 -5.26
N ILE A 229 -5.32 17.20 -4.25
CA ILE A 229 -3.86 17.25 -4.44
C ILE A 229 -3.38 15.85 -4.79
N GLN A 230 -3.10 15.64 -6.08
CA GLN A 230 -2.72 14.33 -6.59
C GLN A 230 -1.22 14.09 -6.42
N LEU A 231 -0.86 12.91 -5.88
CA LEU A 231 0.56 12.51 -5.81
C LEU A 231 1.17 12.39 -7.20
N THR A 232 0.40 11.90 -8.18
CA THR A 232 0.84 11.73 -9.57
C THR A 232 1.30 13.05 -10.20
N ASP A 233 0.58 14.15 -9.95
CA ASP A 233 0.95 15.47 -10.46
C ASP A 233 2.28 15.96 -9.84
N ALA A 234 2.46 15.74 -8.55
CA ALA A 234 3.71 16.09 -7.87
C ALA A 234 4.89 15.20 -8.35
N LEU A 235 4.67 13.90 -8.56
CA LEU A 235 5.67 12.98 -9.09
C LEU A 235 6.06 13.32 -10.54
N LYS A 236 5.11 13.79 -11.36
CA LYS A 236 5.39 14.31 -12.68
C LYS A 236 6.37 15.49 -12.64
N VAL A 237 6.14 16.46 -11.74
CA VAL A 237 7.06 17.58 -11.53
C VAL A 237 8.41 17.10 -10.99
N LEU A 238 8.42 16.13 -10.09
CA LEU A 238 9.66 15.52 -9.59
C LEU A 238 10.46 14.88 -10.72
N ALA A 239 9.82 14.14 -11.63
CA ALA A 239 10.47 13.48 -12.76
C ALA A 239 11.11 14.45 -13.76
N GLN A 240 10.64 15.71 -13.80
CA GLN A 240 11.24 16.77 -14.61
C GLN A 240 12.48 17.41 -13.96
N ARG A 241 12.61 17.32 -12.64
CA ARG A 241 13.68 17.96 -11.85
C ARG A 241 14.74 16.99 -11.37
N ASP A 242 14.36 15.71 -11.22
CA ASP A 242 15.20 14.66 -10.66
C ASP A 242 14.93 13.33 -11.36
N THR A 243 15.73 12.32 -11.05
CA THR A 243 15.57 11.00 -11.64
C THR A 243 14.47 10.21 -10.90
N VAL A 244 13.46 9.80 -11.66
CA VAL A 244 12.37 8.92 -11.22
C VAL A 244 12.34 7.70 -12.11
N TYR A 245 12.22 6.53 -11.50
CA TYR A 245 12.09 5.25 -12.17
C TYR A 245 10.72 4.63 -11.93
N ALA A 246 10.21 3.93 -12.93
CA ALA A 246 9.09 3.01 -12.81
C ALA A 246 9.65 1.58 -12.88
N TYR A 247 9.37 0.77 -11.87
CA TYR A 247 9.82 -0.60 -11.80
C TYR A 247 8.64 -1.57 -11.85
N ASN A 248 8.65 -2.45 -12.86
CA ASN A 248 7.64 -3.51 -13.00
C ASN A 248 7.95 -4.65 -12.01
N PHE A 249 7.41 -4.52 -10.78
CA PHE A 249 7.67 -5.46 -9.70
C PHE A 249 7.00 -6.81 -9.93
N GLU A 250 7.56 -7.86 -9.32
CA GLU A 250 7.01 -9.21 -9.30
C GLU A 250 6.10 -9.41 -8.10
N GLY A 251 5.03 -10.17 -8.33
CA GLY A 251 4.07 -10.52 -7.30
C GLY A 251 2.62 -10.44 -7.78
N ARG A 252 1.75 -11.14 -7.09
CA ARG A 252 0.30 -11.07 -7.30
C ARG A 252 -0.27 -9.91 -6.50
N ARG A 253 -0.70 -8.87 -7.19
CA ARG A 253 -1.37 -7.71 -6.60
C ARG A 253 -2.87 -7.93 -6.45
N TYR A 254 -3.43 -7.45 -5.35
CA TYR A 254 -4.86 -7.40 -5.06
C TYR A 254 -5.26 -5.97 -4.76
N ASP A 255 -6.20 -5.43 -5.56
CA ASP A 255 -6.84 -4.14 -5.30
C ASP A 255 -7.97 -4.33 -4.29
N LEU A 256 -7.68 -4.08 -3.02
CA LEU A 256 -8.67 -4.20 -1.95
C LEU A 256 -9.56 -2.96 -1.83
N GLY A 257 -9.37 -1.98 -2.69
CA GLY A 257 -10.29 -0.86 -2.88
C GLY A 257 -11.51 -1.23 -3.75
N ASP A 258 -11.49 -2.41 -4.40
CA ASP A 258 -12.56 -2.98 -5.20
C ASP A 258 -13.13 -4.26 -4.56
N LYS A 259 -14.45 -4.47 -4.70
CA LYS A 259 -15.14 -5.64 -4.08
C LYS A 259 -14.69 -6.97 -4.67
N LEU A 260 -14.49 -7.02 -5.99
CA LEU A 260 -14.05 -8.25 -6.65
C LEU A 260 -12.60 -8.58 -6.26
N GLY A 261 -11.69 -7.59 -6.31
CA GLY A 261 -10.31 -7.77 -5.87
C GLY A 261 -10.20 -8.19 -4.40
N PHE A 262 -11.10 -7.70 -3.53
CA PHE A 262 -11.19 -8.13 -2.14
C PHE A 262 -11.61 -9.61 -2.00
N LEU A 263 -12.59 -10.06 -2.80
CA LEU A 263 -13.01 -11.47 -2.82
C LEU A 263 -11.91 -12.37 -3.39
N GLU A 264 -11.25 -11.97 -4.48
CA GLU A 264 -10.12 -12.70 -5.05
C GLU A 264 -9.00 -12.88 -4.01
N ALA A 265 -8.63 -11.80 -3.31
CA ALA A 265 -7.65 -11.86 -2.23
C ALA A 265 -8.07 -12.86 -1.14
N THR A 266 -9.31 -12.75 -0.65
CA THR A 266 -9.82 -13.62 0.41
C THR A 266 -9.76 -15.10 0.00
N VAL A 267 -10.17 -15.43 -1.22
CA VAL A 267 -10.14 -16.81 -1.75
C VAL A 267 -8.70 -17.30 -1.87
N GLU A 268 -7.83 -16.53 -2.52
CA GLU A 268 -6.46 -16.97 -2.77
C GLU A 268 -5.62 -17.05 -1.49
N PHE A 269 -5.81 -16.13 -0.53
CA PHE A 269 -5.13 -16.21 0.76
C PHE A 269 -5.63 -17.39 1.59
N ALA A 270 -6.95 -17.68 1.60
CA ALA A 270 -7.47 -18.88 2.25
C ALA A 270 -6.89 -20.18 1.67
N LEU A 271 -6.74 -20.24 0.34
CA LEU A 271 -6.14 -21.42 -0.34
C LEU A 271 -4.64 -21.63 -0.03
N ARG A 272 -3.92 -20.57 0.37
CA ARG A 272 -2.50 -20.62 0.74
C ARG A 272 -2.28 -21.06 2.20
N ARG A 273 -3.30 -21.03 3.01
CA ARG A 273 -3.20 -21.39 4.44
C ARG A 273 -3.13 -22.89 4.62
N SER A 274 -2.26 -23.35 5.51
CA SER A 274 -2.11 -24.75 5.84
C SER A 274 -3.32 -25.36 6.56
N ASP A 275 -4.03 -24.56 7.34
CA ASP A 275 -5.22 -24.96 8.11
C ASP A 275 -6.53 -24.95 7.30
N LEU A 276 -6.60 -24.12 6.25
CA LEU A 276 -7.83 -23.90 5.47
C LEU A 276 -7.72 -24.38 4.00
N GLY A 277 -6.52 -24.40 3.44
CA GLY A 277 -6.31 -24.54 1.99
C GLY A 277 -6.95 -25.78 1.39
N ASP A 278 -6.76 -26.94 1.99
CA ASP A 278 -7.28 -28.20 1.44
C ASP A 278 -8.81 -28.34 1.59
N PRO A 279 -9.43 -28.12 2.79
CA PRO A 279 -10.88 -28.16 2.91
C PRO A 279 -11.57 -27.07 2.07
N PHE A 280 -10.99 -25.89 1.97
CA PHE A 280 -11.56 -24.81 1.16
C PHE A 280 -11.45 -25.10 -0.35
N ARG A 281 -10.36 -25.69 -0.82
CA ARG A 281 -10.22 -26.15 -2.21
C ARG A 281 -11.26 -27.20 -2.57
N ALA A 282 -11.53 -28.16 -1.66
CA ALA A 282 -12.56 -29.17 -1.86
C ALA A 282 -13.96 -28.53 -1.98
N TYR A 283 -14.26 -27.57 -1.11
CA TYR A 283 -15.51 -26.82 -1.15
C TYR A 283 -15.67 -26.03 -2.47
N LEU A 284 -14.62 -25.32 -2.92
CA LEU A 284 -14.66 -24.57 -4.19
C LEU A 284 -14.88 -25.45 -5.41
N LYS A 285 -14.29 -26.66 -5.45
CA LYS A 285 -14.54 -27.62 -6.53
C LYS A 285 -16.00 -28.05 -6.56
N GLN A 286 -16.56 -28.40 -5.41
CA GLN A 286 -17.99 -28.77 -5.31
C GLN A 286 -18.91 -27.59 -5.70
N LEU A 287 -18.59 -26.38 -5.27
CA LEU A 287 -19.36 -25.19 -5.64
C LEU A 287 -19.32 -24.94 -7.15
N ALA A 288 -18.17 -25.09 -7.80
CA ALA A 288 -18.02 -24.88 -9.23
C ALA A 288 -18.87 -25.85 -10.08
N GLU A 289 -19.18 -27.05 -9.55
CA GLU A 289 -20.07 -28.02 -10.23
C GLU A 289 -21.54 -27.55 -10.21
N THR A 290 -21.88 -26.53 -9.40
CA THR A 290 -23.26 -26.00 -9.28
C THR A 290 -23.47 -24.66 -9.97
N LEU A 291 -22.39 -24.05 -10.53
CA LEU A 291 -22.41 -22.78 -11.27
C LEU A 291 -22.49 -23.02 -12.79
#